data_fe7e406f41dcac552f5f9ce38220b0f5
#
_entry.id   fe7e406f41dcac552f5f9ce38220b0f5
#
_cell.length_a   1.000
_cell.length_b   1.000
_cell.length_c   1.000
_cell.angle_alpha   90.00
_cell.angle_beta   90.00
_cell.angle_gamma   90.00
#
_symmetry.space_group_name_H-M   'P 1'
#
loop_
_entity.id
_entity.type
_entity.pdbx_description
1 polymer ?
#
loop_
_entity_poly.entity_id
_entity_poly.type
_entity_poly.pdbx_seq_one_letter_code
_entity_poly.pdbx_strand_id
1 'polypeptide(L)'
;VDVEHAVMTLLGLALDGYGWHPSADQHNGSPLTGKYWTEQVQHAEHGLLDFVTFEDSFARTPGGRLDAILTAARVAPVTTRIGLIPVAPATHNEPFHLSKSIATLDIVSGGRAGWQVTIADTEDEADVFGRTKVLSLHDLLEEAADSVEVVRRLWDSWEDDAEIRDLATGRFIDRDKLHYTDFGGRFFSVKGPSITPRSPQGQSVVAALARSRPGQAFAAKNADLVFVTPHDGASAAEIPARLHNTAGHRTIKVLADLVVSFGREDEFRSDAAIFTGQAPELADLIAQWHEWGIDGVRLRPAINALDIPVIVDELVPLLQAHHGFRTEYENGTLRARLGLPTATNRYARKSA
;
A
#
# COMPACT_ATOMS: atom_id res chain seq x y z
N VAL A 1 14.97 -33.30 -9.96
CA VAL A 1 15.32 -31.92 -10.32
C VAL A 1 14.31 -31.07 -9.61
N ASP A 2 14.68 -30.62 -8.41
CA ASP A 2 13.89 -29.66 -7.64
C ASP A 2 13.82 -28.39 -8.48
N VAL A 3 12.63 -28.06 -8.94
CA VAL A 3 12.32 -26.72 -9.45
C VAL A 3 12.27 -25.85 -8.20
N GLU A 4 13.41 -25.24 -7.83
CA GLU A 4 13.41 -24.08 -6.95
C GLU A 4 12.36 -23.13 -7.53
N HIS A 5 11.30 -22.93 -6.78
CA HIS A 5 10.33 -21.89 -7.13
C HIS A 5 11.11 -20.58 -7.06
N ALA A 6 11.49 -20.05 -8.21
CA ALA A 6 12.07 -18.72 -8.30
C ALA A 6 11.11 -17.78 -7.55
N VAL A 7 11.56 -17.25 -6.43
CA VAL A 7 10.75 -16.31 -5.64
C VAL A 7 10.55 -15.09 -6.52
N MET A 8 9.32 -14.87 -6.95
CA MET A 8 8.98 -13.83 -7.91
C MET A 8 9.16 -12.45 -7.25
N THR A 9 10.02 -11.62 -7.82
CA THR A 9 10.22 -10.24 -7.37
C THR A 9 8.91 -9.46 -7.44
N LEU A 10 8.54 -8.78 -6.36
CA LEU A 10 7.37 -7.89 -6.33
C LEU A 10 7.74 -6.51 -6.91
N LEU A 11 6.90 -5.97 -7.75
CA LEU A 11 7.11 -4.68 -8.40
C LEU A 11 5.92 -3.76 -8.18
N GLY A 12 6.09 -2.73 -7.36
CA GLY A 12 5.12 -1.68 -7.11
C GLY A 12 5.52 -0.35 -7.74
N LEU A 13 4.55 0.51 -7.99
CA LEU A 13 4.75 1.87 -8.47
C LEU A 13 4.12 2.86 -7.48
N ALA A 14 4.86 3.88 -7.07
CA ALA A 14 4.30 4.99 -6.32
C ALA A 14 3.96 6.13 -7.27
N LEU A 15 2.81 6.76 -7.07
CA LEU A 15 2.32 7.87 -7.89
C LEU A 15 2.08 9.09 -6.99
N ASP A 16 2.82 10.17 -7.23
CA ASP A 16 2.66 11.46 -6.57
C ASP A 16 2.63 12.59 -7.61
N GLY A 17 1.47 13.23 -7.80
CA GLY A 17 1.33 14.33 -8.74
C GLY A 17 1.90 14.00 -10.12
N TYR A 18 2.90 14.76 -10.55
CA TYR A 18 3.64 14.55 -11.79
C TYR A 18 4.90 13.67 -11.61
N GLY A 19 5.29 13.36 -10.39
CA GLY A 19 6.51 12.64 -10.00
C GLY A 19 7.28 13.37 -8.89
N TRP A 20 8.43 12.84 -8.52
CA TRP A 20 9.25 13.34 -7.39
C TRP A 20 10.29 14.39 -7.77
N HIS A 21 10.52 14.62 -9.07
CA HIS A 21 11.47 15.64 -9.52
C HIS A 21 10.85 17.05 -9.44
N PRO A 22 11.60 18.09 -9.01
CA PRO A 22 11.07 19.46 -8.91
C PRO A 22 10.50 20.04 -10.22
N SER A 23 10.96 19.58 -11.38
CA SER A 23 10.46 20.02 -12.69
C SER A 23 9.43 19.07 -13.32
N ALA A 24 8.88 18.12 -12.57
CA ALA A 24 7.93 17.13 -13.09
C ALA A 24 6.64 17.77 -13.63
N ASP A 25 6.24 18.93 -13.08
CA ASP A 25 5.07 19.69 -13.50
C ASP A 25 5.16 20.34 -14.91
N GLN A 26 6.37 20.34 -15.50
CA GLN A 26 6.59 20.84 -16.88
C GLN A 26 6.12 19.84 -17.96
N HIS A 27 5.68 18.65 -17.56
CA HIS A 27 5.23 17.59 -18.45
C HIS A 27 3.71 17.54 -18.60
N ASN A 28 3.24 16.93 -19.69
CA ASN A 28 1.84 16.91 -20.08
C ASN A 28 0.93 16.18 -19.07
N GLY A 29 -0.32 16.63 -19.01
CA GLY A 29 -1.37 16.07 -18.16
C GLY A 29 -1.70 16.99 -16.99
N SER A 30 -2.71 16.61 -16.22
CA SER A 30 -3.06 17.30 -14.98
C SER A 30 -3.46 16.27 -13.90
N PRO A 31 -2.73 16.20 -12.80
CA PRO A 31 -3.07 15.33 -11.65
C PRO A 31 -4.42 15.67 -11.00
N LEU A 32 -5.03 16.79 -11.37
CA LEU A 32 -6.38 17.14 -10.92
C LEU A 32 -7.49 16.57 -11.83
N THR A 33 -7.17 15.60 -12.70
CA THR A 33 -8.13 14.95 -13.57
C THR A 33 -8.12 13.43 -13.41
N GLY A 34 -9.30 12.81 -13.38
CA GLY A 34 -9.41 11.36 -13.32
C GLY A 34 -8.83 10.63 -14.55
N LYS A 35 -8.72 11.31 -15.70
CA LYS A 35 -8.11 10.78 -16.91
C LYS A 35 -6.62 10.52 -16.69
N TYR A 36 -5.90 11.49 -16.13
CA TYR A 36 -4.47 11.39 -15.85
C TYR A 36 -4.16 10.13 -15.04
N TRP A 37 -4.80 9.93 -13.90
CA TRP A 37 -4.59 8.77 -13.04
C TRP A 37 -4.95 7.46 -13.72
N THR A 38 -6.04 7.45 -14.49
CA THR A 38 -6.45 6.26 -15.26
C THR A 38 -5.33 5.83 -16.23
N GLU A 39 -4.77 6.75 -16.99
CA GLU A 39 -3.71 6.47 -17.97
C GLU A 39 -2.45 5.93 -17.28
N GLN A 40 -2.01 6.54 -16.17
CA GLN A 40 -0.83 6.08 -15.43
C GLN A 40 -1.01 4.66 -14.90
N VAL A 41 -2.16 4.37 -14.28
CA VAL A 41 -2.40 3.05 -13.67
C VAL A 41 -2.64 1.97 -14.71
N GLN A 42 -3.31 2.29 -15.82
CA GLN A 42 -3.46 1.35 -16.94
C GLN A 42 -2.11 1.01 -17.58
N HIS A 43 -1.20 1.98 -17.67
CA HIS A 43 0.17 1.73 -18.15
C HIS A 43 0.92 0.81 -17.19
N ALA A 44 0.85 1.06 -15.89
CA ALA A 44 1.43 0.16 -14.88
C ALA A 44 0.82 -1.26 -14.91
N GLU A 45 -0.51 -1.37 -15.11
CA GLU A 45 -1.17 -2.67 -15.27
C GLU A 45 -0.71 -3.40 -16.54
N HIS A 46 -0.51 -2.68 -17.64
CA HIS A 46 0.04 -3.26 -18.87
C HIS A 46 1.44 -3.85 -18.66
N GLY A 47 2.27 -3.18 -17.84
CA GLY A 47 3.58 -3.68 -17.40
C GLY A 47 3.52 -4.79 -16.34
N LEU A 48 2.35 -5.32 -16.02
CA LEU A 48 2.17 -6.40 -15.04
C LEU A 48 2.66 -6.07 -13.62
N LEU A 49 2.67 -4.80 -13.22
CA LEU A 49 3.07 -4.39 -11.88
C LEU A 49 2.08 -4.94 -10.83
N ASP A 50 2.57 -5.26 -9.63
CA ASP A 50 1.75 -5.83 -8.55
C ASP A 50 0.70 -4.87 -8.03
N PHE A 51 1.11 -3.62 -7.83
CA PHE A 51 0.25 -2.57 -7.27
C PHE A 51 0.76 -1.18 -7.61
N VAL A 52 -0.13 -0.21 -7.44
CA VAL A 52 0.21 1.21 -7.36
C VAL A 52 -0.15 1.75 -5.98
N THR A 53 0.69 2.65 -5.44
CA THR A 53 0.32 3.52 -4.32
C THR A 53 -0.04 4.91 -4.86
N PHE A 54 -1.04 5.53 -4.26
CA PHE A 54 -1.43 6.92 -4.55
C PHE A 54 -1.01 7.73 -3.33
N GLU A 55 -0.02 8.60 -3.51
CA GLU A 55 0.50 9.40 -2.39
C GLU A 55 -0.50 10.48 -1.97
N ASP A 56 -0.65 10.66 -0.67
CA ASP A 56 -1.51 11.66 -0.05
C ASP A 56 -0.97 12.13 1.30
N SER A 57 -1.31 13.35 1.65
CA SER A 57 -1.03 13.95 2.96
C SER A 57 -1.96 15.14 3.18
N PHE A 58 -2.01 15.65 4.40
CA PHE A 58 -2.73 16.89 4.71
C PHE A 58 -1.88 18.15 4.55
N ALA A 59 -0.61 18.02 4.17
CA ALA A 59 0.25 19.15 3.88
C ALA A 59 -0.25 19.96 2.68
N ARG A 60 -0.16 21.29 2.77
CA ARG A 60 -0.51 22.17 1.67
C ARG A 60 0.41 21.93 0.49
N THR A 61 -0.15 21.62 -0.66
CA THR A 61 0.58 21.33 -1.90
C THR A 61 0.30 22.42 -2.93
N PRO A 62 1.33 23.09 -3.48
CA PRO A 62 1.15 23.99 -4.61
C PRO A 62 0.41 23.28 -5.77
N GLY A 63 -0.64 23.90 -6.31
CA GLY A 63 -1.44 23.29 -7.38
C GLY A 63 -2.56 22.36 -6.90
N GLY A 64 -2.60 22.02 -5.60
CA GLY A 64 -3.61 21.12 -5.02
C GLY A 64 -3.33 19.65 -5.23
N ARG A 65 -4.12 18.80 -4.55
CA ARG A 65 -4.03 17.34 -4.59
C ARG A 65 -5.44 16.74 -4.54
N LEU A 66 -5.68 15.65 -5.25
CA LEU A 66 -6.90 14.86 -5.12
C LEU A 66 -6.73 13.85 -3.97
N ASP A 67 -7.84 13.53 -3.31
CA ASP A 67 -7.91 12.46 -2.31
C ASP A 67 -7.50 11.12 -2.93
N ALA A 68 -6.57 10.41 -2.28
CA ALA A 68 -6.01 9.17 -2.80
C ALA A 68 -7.02 8.02 -2.84
N ILE A 69 -7.91 7.91 -1.84
CA ILE A 69 -8.93 6.85 -1.80
C ILE A 69 -9.95 7.05 -2.93
N LEU A 70 -10.39 8.29 -3.15
CA LEU A 70 -11.33 8.61 -4.23
C LEU A 70 -10.68 8.46 -5.60
N THR A 71 -9.39 8.81 -5.73
CA THR A 71 -8.60 8.58 -6.95
C THR A 71 -8.49 7.09 -7.26
N ALA A 72 -8.14 6.26 -6.27
CA ALA A 72 -8.10 4.80 -6.41
C ALA A 72 -9.48 4.23 -6.78
N ALA A 73 -10.55 4.72 -6.15
CA ALA A 73 -11.93 4.32 -6.47
C ALA A 73 -12.33 4.69 -7.91
N ARG A 74 -11.86 5.84 -8.43
CA ARG A 74 -12.08 6.24 -9.83
C ARG A 74 -11.36 5.32 -10.83
N VAL A 75 -10.20 4.80 -10.47
CA VAL A 75 -9.38 3.92 -11.31
C VAL A 75 -9.83 2.45 -11.23
N ALA A 76 -10.40 2.02 -10.13
CA ALA A 76 -10.82 0.64 -9.90
C ALA A 76 -11.66 0.03 -11.04
N PRO A 77 -12.70 0.68 -11.61
CA PRO A 77 -13.53 0.10 -12.65
C PRO A 77 -12.89 0.04 -14.05
N VAL A 78 -11.75 0.69 -14.25
CA VAL A 78 -11.03 0.75 -15.54
C VAL A 78 -9.73 -0.03 -15.53
N THR A 79 -9.48 -0.78 -14.46
CA THR A 79 -8.38 -1.74 -14.27
C THR A 79 -8.95 -3.07 -13.80
N THR A 80 -8.21 -4.16 -13.92
CA THR A 80 -8.73 -5.52 -13.66
C THR A 80 -7.87 -6.34 -12.71
N ARG A 81 -6.57 -6.05 -12.64
CA ARG A 81 -5.58 -6.89 -11.94
C ARG A 81 -4.73 -6.12 -10.93
N ILE A 82 -4.22 -4.97 -11.31
CA ILE A 82 -3.27 -4.20 -10.49
C ILE A 82 -3.88 -3.82 -9.12
N GLY A 83 -3.08 -3.96 -8.07
CA GLY A 83 -3.46 -3.55 -6.72
C GLY A 83 -3.54 -2.03 -6.57
N LEU A 84 -4.48 -1.56 -5.78
CA LEU A 84 -4.76 -0.13 -5.56
C LEU A 84 -4.57 0.18 -4.08
N ILE A 85 -3.47 0.85 -3.72
CA ILE A 85 -3.08 1.12 -2.33
C ILE A 85 -3.02 2.63 -2.10
N PRO A 86 -4.14 3.30 -1.82
CA PRO A 86 -4.13 4.70 -1.45
C PRO A 86 -3.39 4.92 -0.13
N VAL A 87 -2.63 6.00 -0.04
CA VAL A 87 -2.10 6.53 1.20
C VAL A 87 -3.22 7.27 1.94
N ALA A 88 -3.38 7.00 3.23
CA ALA A 88 -4.28 7.78 4.07
C ALA A 88 -3.72 7.87 5.49
N PRO A 89 -3.52 9.09 6.03
CA PRO A 89 -3.04 9.27 7.38
C PRO A 89 -4.00 8.67 8.42
N ALA A 90 -3.47 7.94 9.38
CA ALA A 90 -4.24 7.51 10.56
C ALA A 90 -4.57 8.70 11.47
N THR A 91 -3.63 9.63 11.60
CA THR A 91 -3.79 10.86 12.37
C THR A 91 -4.85 11.77 11.72
N HIS A 92 -5.71 12.37 12.53
CA HIS A 92 -6.78 13.28 12.11
C HIS A 92 -7.92 12.64 11.30
N ASN A 93 -7.87 11.35 11.01
CA ASN A 93 -8.95 10.59 10.40
C ASN A 93 -9.70 9.77 11.44
N GLU A 94 -11.01 9.56 11.19
CA GLU A 94 -11.84 8.66 11.98
C GLU A 94 -11.64 7.21 11.48
N PRO A 95 -11.11 6.29 12.32
CA PRO A 95 -10.79 4.91 11.89
C PRO A 95 -12.01 4.15 11.34
N PHE A 96 -13.20 4.39 11.89
CA PHE A 96 -14.45 3.80 11.38
C PHE A 96 -14.70 4.21 9.93
N HIS A 97 -14.50 5.48 9.62
CA HIS A 97 -14.73 6.02 8.29
C HIS A 97 -13.70 5.48 7.28
N LEU A 98 -12.43 5.47 7.70
CA LEU A 98 -11.34 4.92 6.92
C LEU A 98 -11.52 3.43 6.61
N SER A 99 -11.89 2.62 7.63
CA SER A 99 -12.21 1.20 7.49
C SER A 99 -13.28 0.96 6.41
N LYS A 100 -14.39 1.73 6.48
CA LYS A 100 -15.50 1.64 5.52
C LYS A 100 -15.05 2.00 4.11
N SER A 101 -14.25 3.05 3.95
CA SER A 101 -13.77 3.52 2.64
C SER A 101 -12.87 2.48 1.97
N ILE A 102 -11.91 1.91 2.69
CA ILE A 102 -11.02 0.87 2.16
C ILE A 102 -11.78 -0.43 1.87
N ALA A 103 -12.69 -0.87 2.75
CA ALA A 103 -13.53 -2.04 2.49
C ALA A 103 -14.41 -1.83 1.23
N THR A 104 -14.94 -0.63 1.03
CA THR A 104 -15.69 -0.28 -0.18
C THR A 104 -14.79 -0.35 -1.42
N LEU A 105 -13.58 0.22 -1.35
CA LEU A 105 -12.61 0.13 -2.44
C LEU A 105 -12.28 -1.34 -2.77
N ASP A 106 -12.14 -2.19 -1.75
CA ASP A 106 -11.87 -3.62 -1.95
C ASP A 106 -13.02 -4.33 -2.66
N ILE A 107 -14.26 -4.05 -2.28
CA ILE A 107 -15.46 -4.59 -2.93
C ILE A 107 -15.53 -4.15 -4.40
N VAL A 108 -15.43 -2.84 -4.67
CA VAL A 108 -15.61 -2.30 -6.03
C VAL A 108 -14.44 -2.62 -6.96
N SER A 109 -13.26 -2.92 -6.41
CA SER A 109 -12.10 -3.38 -7.17
C SER A 109 -12.02 -4.91 -7.30
N GLY A 110 -12.92 -5.67 -6.66
CA GLY A 110 -12.88 -7.14 -6.69
C GLY A 110 -11.69 -7.74 -5.95
N GLY A 111 -11.35 -7.20 -4.77
CA GLY A 111 -10.28 -7.74 -3.92
C GLY A 111 -8.88 -7.22 -4.25
N ARG A 112 -8.77 -5.97 -4.71
CA ARG A 112 -7.47 -5.37 -5.10
C ARG A 112 -7.06 -4.17 -4.25
N ALA A 113 -7.81 -3.85 -3.19
CA ALA A 113 -7.49 -2.71 -2.34
C ALA A 113 -6.40 -3.01 -1.32
N GLY A 114 -5.64 -1.97 -1.00
CA GLY A 114 -4.82 -1.87 0.19
C GLY A 114 -5.00 -0.51 0.84
N TRP A 115 -4.27 -0.28 1.92
CA TRP A 115 -4.16 0.99 2.61
C TRP A 115 -2.71 1.20 3.04
N GLN A 116 -2.06 2.23 2.54
CA GLN A 116 -0.79 2.66 3.10
C GLN A 116 -1.07 3.60 4.27
N VAL A 117 -0.82 3.09 5.47
CA VAL A 117 -0.95 3.90 6.69
C VAL A 117 0.22 4.85 6.82
N THR A 118 -0.09 6.12 7.11
CA THR A 118 0.89 7.15 7.43
C THR A 118 0.43 7.98 8.63
N ILE A 119 1.28 8.85 9.12
CA ILE A 119 1.01 9.80 10.20
C ILE A 119 1.16 11.23 9.68
N ALA A 120 0.39 12.16 10.22
CA ALA A 120 0.56 13.58 9.98
C ALA A 120 1.42 14.15 11.13
N ASP A 121 2.71 14.36 10.86
CA ASP A 121 3.71 14.71 11.88
C ASP A 121 4.27 16.14 11.74
N THR A 122 3.67 16.95 10.88
CA THR A 122 4.08 18.33 10.63
C THR A 122 3.10 19.35 11.22
N GLU A 123 3.62 20.54 11.56
CA GLU A 123 2.79 21.65 12.04
C GLU A 123 1.82 22.13 10.95
N ASP A 124 2.23 22.12 9.68
CA ASP A 124 1.40 22.53 8.55
C ASP A 124 0.16 21.62 8.40
N GLU A 125 0.33 20.31 8.56
CA GLU A 125 -0.79 19.35 8.55
C GLU A 125 -1.73 19.55 9.75
N ALA A 126 -1.18 19.78 10.94
CA ALA A 126 -1.98 20.05 12.14
C ALA A 126 -2.78 21.36 12.03
N ASP A 127 -2.19 22.40 11.44
CA ASP A 127 -2.82 23.71 11.24
C ASP A 127 -4.05 23.64 10.34
N VAL A 128 -4.03 22.80 9.31
CA VAL A 128 -5.20 22.56 8.42
C VAL A 128 -6.44 22.12 9.22
N PHE A 129 -6.25 21.38 10.33
CA PHE A 129 -7.31 20.95 11.23
C PHE A 129 -7.58 21.94 12.39
N GLY A 130 -6.93 23.10 12.38
CA GLY A 130 -7.03 24.07 13.49
C GLY A 130 -6.38 23.57 14.78
N ARG A 131 -5.43 22.65 14.71
CA ARG A 131 -4.70 22.10 15.85
C ARG A 131 -3.37 22.82 16.01
N THR A 132 -3.06 23.24 17.21
CA THR A 132 -1.85 24.01 17.51
C THR A 132 -0.66 23.16 17.97
N LYS A 133 -0.83 21.86 18.06
CA LYS A 133 0.19 20.95 18.61
C LYS A 133 0.22 19.64 17.85
N VAL A 134 1.40 19.31 17.34
CA VAL A 134 1.71 17.96 16.84
C VAL A 134 2.04 17.06 18.02
N LEU A 135 1.53 15.84 18.02
CA LEU A 135 1.88 14.83 19.01
C LEU A 135 3.34 14.37 18.85
N SER A 136 3.90 13.76 19.90
CA SER A 136 5.23 13.15 19.77
C SER A 136 5.18 12.01 18.73
N LEU A 137 6.32 11.70 18.08
CA LEU A 137 6.40 10.57 17.16
C LEU A 137 5.95 9.25 17.80
N HIS A 138 6.25 9.08 19.10
CA HIS A 138 5.79 7.90 19.85
C HIS A 138 4.26 7.85 19.92
N ASP A 139 3.61 8.95 20.29
CA ASP A 139 2.15 9.03 20.41
C ASP A 139 1.47 8.88 19.04
N LEU A 140 2.04 9.45 17.97
CA LEU A 140 1.54 9.31 16.60
C LEU A 140 1.61 7.86 16.12
N LEU A 141 2.68 7.14 16.40
CA LEU A 141 2.82 5.73 16.06
C LEU A 141 1.92 4.82 16.91
N GLU A 142 1.65 5.19 18.18
CA GLU A 142 0.67 4.51 19.03
C GLU A 142 -0.75 4.71 18.49
N GLU A 143 -1.14 5.95 18.15
CA GLU A 143 -2.42 6.25 17.51
C GLU A 143 -2.61 5.50 16.19
N ALA A 144 -1.57 5.45 15.35
CA ALA A 144 -1.60 4.72 14.09
C ALA A 144 -1.74 3.20 14.31
N ALA A 145 -1.10 2.63 15.33
CA ALA A 145 -1.23 1.23 15.67
C ALA A 145 -2.66 0.89 16.14
N ASP A 146 -3.24 1.73 16.99
CA ASP A 146 -4.63 1.62 17.43
C ASP A 146 -5.59 1.73 16.23
N SER A 147 -5.33 2.65 15.30
CA SER A 147 -6.12 2.81 14.08
C SER A 147 -6.07 1.55 13.20
N VAL A 148 -4.90 0.97 12.96
CA VAL A 148 -4.77 -0.26 12.19
C VAL A 148 -5.50 -1.42 12.86
N GLU A 149 -5.37 -1.57 14.18
CA GLU A 149 -6.05 -2.63 14.91
C GLU A 149 -7.58 -2.47 14.83
N VAL A 150 -8.10 -1.26 15.02
CA VAL A 150 -9.54 -0.99 14.92
C VAL A 150 -10.07 -1.22 13.51
N VAL A 151 -9.36 -0.74 12.50
CA VAL A 151 -9.71 -0.96 11.09
C VAL A 151 -9.80 -2.46 10.79
N ARG A 152 -8.81 -3.25 11.24
CA ARG A 152 -8.80 -4.71 11.08
C ARG A 152 -9.95 -5.40 11.84
N ARG A 153 -10.31 -4.92 13.04
CA ARG A 153 -11.49 -5.42 13.77
C ARG A 153 -12.79 -5.13 13.05
N LEU A 154 -12.92 -3.94 12.49
CA LEU A 154 -14.10 -3.55 11.73
C LEU A 154 -14.25 -4.37 10.44
N TRP A 155 -13.17 -4.71 9.74
CA TRP A 155 -13.22 -5.58 8.57
C TRP A 155 -13.66 -7.01 8.92
N ASP A 156 -13.34 -7.50 10.09
CA ASP A 156 -13.78 -8.81 10.58
C ASP A 156 -15.12 -8.78 11.29
N SER A 157 -15.72 -7.60 11.56
CA SER A 157 -16.93 -7.48 12.39
C SER A 157 -18.19 -8.11 11.76
N TRP A 158 -18.12 -8.47 10.48
CA TRP A 158 -19.05 -9.36 9.81
C TRP A 158 -18.37 -10.71 9.55
N GLU A 159 -19.00 -11.83 9.92
CA GLU A 159 -18.52 -13.14 9.47
C GLU A 159 -18.82 -13.33 7.98
N ASP A 160 -18.09 -14.23 7.31
CA ASP A 160 -18.19 -14.43 5.85
C ASP A 160 -19.60 -14.79 5.36
N ASP A 161 -20.39 -15.45 6.21
CA ASP A 161 -21.76 -15.91 5.98
C ASP A 161 -22.81 -15.14 6.80
N ALA A 162 -22.48 -13.94 7.26
CA ALA A 162 -23.43 -13.08 8.00
C ALA A 162 -24.59 -12.60 7.12
N GLU A 163 -24.38 -12.44 5.80
CA GLU A 163 -25.41 -12.06 4.85
C GLU A 163 -26.15 -13.31 4.34
N ILE A 164 -27.39 -13.54 4.81
CA ILE A 164 -28.16 -14.75 4.54
C ILE A 164 -29.24 -14.61 3.47
N ARG A 165 -29.75 -13.39 3.25
CA ARG A 165 -30.82 -13.07 2.26
C ARG A 165 -31.98 -14.08 2.25
N ASP A 166 -32.45 -14.46 3.47
CA ASP A 166 -33.54 -15.43 3.64
C ASP A 166 -34.90 -14.78 3.34
N LEU A 167 -35.43 -15.06 2.16
CA LEU A 167 -36.73 -14.54 1.72
C LEU A 167 -37.90 -15.14 2.53
N ALA A 168 -37.77 -16.37 3.03
CA ALA A 168 -38.85 -17.03 3.76
C ALA A 168 -39.12 -16.40 5.11
N THR A 169 -38.08 -15.97 5.80
CA THR A 169 -38.16 -15.28 7.10
C THR A 169 -38.06 -13.76 7.00
N GLY A 170 -37.78 -13.21 5.81
CA GLY A 170 -37.54 -11.78 5.59
C GLY A 170 -36.24 -11.28 6.24
N ARG A 171 -35.31 -12.18 6.62
CA ARG A 171 -34.04 -11.84 7.23
C ARG A 171 -32.96 -11.63 6.16
N PHE A 172 -32.36 -10.45 6.16
CA PHE A 172 -31.25 -10.15 5.28
C PHE A 172 -29.91 -10.58 5.89
N ILE A 173 -29.77 -10.41 7.20
CA ILE A 173 -28.54 -10.63 7.98
C ILE A 173 -28.81 -11.60 9.13
N ASP A 174 -27.83 -12.45 9.43
CA ASP A 174 -27.73 -13.14 10.71
C ASP A 174 -27.04 -12.24 11.74
N ARG A 175 -27.82 -11.72 12.70
CA ARG A 175 -27.31 -10.77 13.71
C ARG A 175 -26.30 -11.38 14.65
N ASP A 176 -26.31 -12.69 14.86
CA ASP A 176 -25.36 -13.37 15.74
C ASP A 176 -23.95 -13.45 15.13
N LYS A 177 -23.83 -13.13 13.83
CA LYS A 177 -22.60 -13.04 13.05
C LYS A 177 -22.09 -11.61 12.84
N LEU A 178 -22.67 -10.65 13.56
CA LEU A 178 -22.21 -9.27 13.61
C LEU A 178 -21.61 -8.98 14.96
N HIS A 179 -20.34 -8.58 14.98
CA HIS A 179 -19.58 -8.41 16.21
C HIS A 179 -19.24 -6.95 16.47
N TYR A 180 -19.54 -6.48 17.68
CA TYR A 180 -19.12 -5.16 18.12
C TYR A 180 -17.60 -5.15 18.30
N THR A 181 -16.95 -4.07 17.85
CA THR A 181 -15.52 -3.86 18.03
C THR A 181 -15.22 -3.46 19.47
N ASP A 182 -16.07 -2.62 20.05
CA ASP A 182 -16.02 -2.09 21.44
C ASP A 182 -14.57 -1.70 21.85
N PHE A 183 -13.88 -0.99 20.96
CA PHE A 183 -12.52 -0.54 21.19
C PHE A 183 -12.53 0.75 22.02
N GLY A 184 -11.76 0.77 23.10
CA GLY A 184 -11.45 1.96 23.88
C GLY A 184 -9.95 2.14 23.97
N GLY A 185 -9.41 3.10 23.21
CA GLY A 185 -7.99 3.46 23.22
C GLY A 185 -7.74 4.82 23.90
N ARG A 186 -6.50 5.23 23.91
CA ARG A 186 -6.07 6.52 24.48
C ARG A 186 -6.53 7.70 23.63
N PHE A 187 -6.58 7.53 22.30
CA PHE A 187 -6.81 8.62 21.35
C PHE A 187 -8.26 8.68 20.86
N PHE A 188 -8.92 7.54 20.76
CA PHE A 188 -10.30 7.42 20.27
C PHE A 188 -10.98 6.16 20.78
N SER A 189 -12.29 6.06 20.56
CA SER A 189 -13.07 4.87 20.85
C SER A 189 -13.99 4.55 19.67
N VAL A 190 -14.13 3.27 19.33
CA VAL A 190 -14.98 2.82 18.23
C VAL A 190 -15.84 1.65 18.67
N LYS A 191 -17.16 1.79 18.53
CA LYS A 191 -18.11 0.76 18.94
C LYS A 191 -18.28 -0.34 17.88
N GLY A 192 -18.43 0.02 16.62
CA GLY A 192 -18.80 -0.92 15.56
C GLY A 192 -20.23 -1.48 15.72
N PRO A 193 -20.59 -2.57 15.00
CA PRO A 193 -19.83 -3.19 13.93
C PRO A 193 -19.67 -2.27 12.70
N SER A 194 -18.91 -2.69 11.69
CA SER A 194 -18.90 -2.05 10.38
C SER A 194 -20.31 -2.04 9.77
N ILE A 195 -20.57 -1.05 8.91
CA ILE A 195 -21.77 -1.01 8.07
C ILE A 195 -21.53 -1.56 6.66
N THR A 196 -20.28 -1.87 6.35
CA THR A 196 -19.87 -2.52 5.10
C THR A 196 -19.64 -4.00 5.40
N PRO A 197 -20.23 -4.92 4.63
CA PRO A 197 -19.95 -6.35 4.77
C PRO A 197 -18.46 -6.66 4.58
N ARG A 198 -18.06 -7.86 4.97
CA ARG A 198 -16.70 -8.34 4.78
C ARG A 198 -16.32 -8.32 3.30
N SER A 199 -15.19 -7.73 2.99
CA SER A 199 -14.72 -7.54 1.62
C SER A 199 -14.07 -8.82 1.06
N PRO A 200 -13.83 -8.92 -0.27
CA PRO A 200 -13.27 -10.13 -0.89
C PRO A 200 -11.94 -10.61 -0.33
N GLN A 201 -11.08 -9.71 0.15
CA GLN A 201 -9.82 -10.08 0.80
C GLN A 201 -10.01 -10.45 2.29
N GLY A 202 -11.17 -10.15 2.87
CA GLY A 202 -11.40 -10.23 4.31
C GLY A 202 -10.62 -9.17 5.07
N GLN A 203 -9.31 -9.14 4.88
CA GLN A 203 -8.39 -8.12 5.38
C GLN A 203 -7.66 -7.51 4.19
N SER A 204 -8.00 -6.28 3.82
CA SER A 204 -7.24 -5.54 2.80
C SER A 204 -5.78 -5.40 3.21
N VAL A 205 -4.88 -5.32 2.23
CA VAL A 205 -3.45 -5.22 2.49
C VAL A 205 -3.13 -3.90 3.19
N VAL A 206 -2.44 -3.95 4.31
CA VAL A 206 -1.93 -2.76 5.00
C VAL A 206 -0.45 -2.58 4.66
N ALA A 207 -0.09 -1.43 4.12
CA ALA A 207 1.29 -1.05 3.82
C ALA A 207 1.77 0.07 4.74
N ALA A 208 3.08 0.15 4.99
CA ALA A 208 3.68 1.26 5.73
C ALA A 208 5.10 1.55 5.23
N LEU A 209 5.45 2.84 5.16
CA LEU A 209 6.80 3.29 4.87
C LEU A 209 7.59 3.45 6.18
N ALA A 210 8.73 2.77 6.26
CA ALA A 210 9.50 2.55 7.47
C ALA A 210 10.92 3.15 7.39
N ARG A 211 11.03 4.47 7.43
CA ARG A 211 12.30 5.21 7.30
C ARG A 211 13.17 5.18 8.56
N SER A 212 12.55 5.17 9.74
CA SER A 212 13.24 5.24 11.04
C SER A 212 13.11 3.95 11.83
N ARG A 213 13.96 3.73 12.82
CA ARG A 213 13.86 2.56 13.71
C ARG A 213 12.50 2.42 14.39
N PRO A 214 11.89 3.49 14.96
CA PRO A 214 10.53 3.41 15.48
C PRO A 214 9.48 3.08 14.40
N GLY A 215 9.58 3.68 13.20
CA GLY A 215 8.72 3.38 12.06
C GLY A 215 8.86 1.93 11.59
N GLN A 216 10.07 1.36 11.59
CA GLN A 216 10.32 -0.05 11.27
C GLN A 216 9.66 -0.98 12.29
N ALA A 217 9.77 -0.66 13.59
CA ALA A 217 9.11 -1.44 14.64
C ALA A 217 7.58 -1.39 14.54
N PHE A 218 7.01 -0.21 14.20
CA PHE A 218 5.59 -0.04 13.92
C PHE A 218 5.17 -0.88 12.70
N ALA A 219 5.87 -0.71 11.57
CA ALA A 219 5.52 -1.38 10.31
C ALA A 219 5.58 -2.92 10.44
N ALA A 220 6.63 -3.47 11.04
CA ALA A 220 6.78 -4.91 11.25
C ALA A 220 5.63 -5.52 12.08
N LYS A 221 5.07 -4.77 13.03
CA LYS A 221 3.96 -5.24 13.88
C LYS A 221 2.59 -5.05 13.24
N ASN A 222 2.42 -4.06 12.39
CA ASN A 222 1.11 -3.60 11.95
C ASN A 222 0.85 -3.73 10.44
N ALA A 223 1.91 -3.70 9.59
CA ALA A 223 1.75 -3.77 8.14
C ALA A 223 1.95 -5.18 7.58
N ASP A 224 1.42 -5.42 6.39
CA ASP A 224 1.63 -6.62 5.57
C ASP A 224 2.72 -6.35 4.51
N LEU A 225 2.79 -5.09 3.98
CA LEU A 225 3.87 -4.59 3.13
C LEU A 225 4.66 -3.53 3.89
N VAL A 226 5.97 -3.67 3.91
CA VAL A 226 6.87 -2.71 4.56
C VAL A 226 7.80 -2.11 3.52
N PHE A 227 7.65 -0.82 3.25
CA PHE A 227 8.56 -0.10 2.37
C PHE A 227 9.72 0.45 3.17
N VAL A 228 10.94 0.18 2.71
CA VAL A 228 12.19 0.60 3.35
C VAL A 228 13.05 1.39 2.38
N THR A 229 13.88 2.28 2.89
CA THR A 229 14.76 3.12 2.10
C THR A 229 16.22 2.74 2.37
N PRO A 230 16.75 1.65 1.78
CA PRO A 230 18.15 1.31 1.93
C PRO A 230 19.01 2.34 1.18
N HIS A 231 20.08 2.82 1.83
CA HIS A 231 21.00 3.78 1.23
C HIS A 231 22.30 3.12 0.73
N ASP A 232 22.57 1.91 1.19
CA ASP A 232 23.74 1.10 0.82
C ASP A 232 23.46 -0.40 0.94
N GLY A 233 24.40 -1.22 0.46
CA GLY A 233 24.27 -2.68 0.49
C GLY A 233 24.19 -3.26 1.90
N ALA A 234 24.88 -2.66 2.88
CA ALA A 234 24.84 -3.13 4.27
C ALA A 234 23.45 -2.94 4.89
N SER A 235 22.84 -1.77 4.68
CA SER A 235 21.46 -1.48 5.14
C SER A 235 20.43 -2.35 4.41
N ALA A 236 20.60 -2.59 3.11
CA ALA A 236 19.72 -3.45 2.33
C ALA A 236 19.73 -4.91 2.84
N ALA A 237 20.86 -5.43 3.30
CA ALA A 237 20.97 -6.79 3.86
C ALA A 237 20.45 -6.88 5.32
N GLU A 238 20.69 -5.86 6.15
CA GLU A 238 20.35 -5.90 7.59
C GLU A 238 18.85 -5.67 7.85
N ILE A 239 18.23 -4.74 7.10
CA ILE A 239 16.85 -4.28 7.37
C ILE A 239 15.82 -5.42 7.28
N PRO A 240 15.80 -6.29 6.24
CA PRO A 240 14.81 -7.36 6.13
C PRO A 240 14.86 -8.31 7.31
N ALA A 241 16.04 -8.81 7.69
CA ALA A 241 16.22 -9.74 8.81
C ALA A 241 15.68 -9.15 10.12
N ARG A 242 15.97 -7.86 10.38
CA ARG A 242 15.47 -7.17 11.58
C ARG A 242 13.96 -7.01 11.58
N LEU A 243 13.36 -6.69 10.44
CA LEU A 243 11.92 -6.56 10.29
C LEU A 243 11.21 -7.90 10.52
N HIS A 244 11.68 -8.98 9.91
CA HIS A 244 11.14 -10.33 10.12
C HIS A 244 11.25 -10.78 11.58
N ASN A 245 12.40 -10.52 12.24
CA ASN A 245 12.57 -10.81 13.67
C ASN A 245 11.55 -10.02 14.53
N THR A 246 11.28 -8.75 14.19
CA THR A 246 10.31 -7.92 14.92
C THR A 246 8.88 -8.33 14.62
N ALA A 247 8.57 -8.77 13.41
CA ALA A 247 7.25 -9.25 12.99
C ALA A 247 6.88 -10.59 13.68
N GLY A 248 7.87 -11.38 14.08
CA GLY A 248 7.68 -12.67 14.74
C GLY A 248 6.98 -13.69 13.84
N HIS A 249 5.75 -14.09 14.18
CA HIS A 249 4.99 -15.07 13.40
C HIS A 249 4.18 -14.45 12.24
N ARG A 250 4.20 -13.14 12.09
CA ARG A 250 3.49 -12.49 10.99
C ARG A 250 4.27 -12.62 9.68
N THR A 251 3.56 -12.95 8.62
CA THR A 251 4.10 -12.84 7.26
C THR A 251 4.06 -11.38 6.84
N ILE A 252 5.20 -10.83 6.50
CA ILE A 252 5.35 -9.49 5.93
C ILE A 252 6.16 -9.57 4.64
N LYS A 253 5.95 -8.60 3.75
CA LYS A 253 6.75 -8.41 2.56
C LYS A 253 7.54 -7.11 2.69
N VAL A 254 8.86 -7.18 2.47
CA VAL A 254 9.77 -6.04 2.58
C VAL A 254 10.18 -5.60 1.18
N LEU A 255 9.83 -4.38 0.79
CA LEU A 255 10.16 -3.81 -0.50
C LEU A 255 11.05 -2.58 -0.33
N ALA A 256 12.08 -2.48 -1.17
CA ALA A 256 12.87 -1.26 -1.24
C ALA A 256 12.09 -0.16 -1.95
N ASP A 257 12.11 1.03 -1.38
CA ASP A 257 11.47 2.24 -1.90
C ASP A 257 12.55 3.10 -2.57
N LEU A 258 12.45 3.31 -3.88
CA LEU A 258 13.51 3.87 -4.71
C LEU A 258 12.96 4.89 -5.68
N VAL A 259 13.53 6.08 -5.69
CA VAL A 259 13.26 7.05 -6.76
C VAL A 259 14.06 6.66 -7.99
N VAL A 260 13.42 6.67 -9.16
CA VAL A 260 14.06 6.36 -10.44
C VAL A 260 13.99 7.55 -11.38
N SER A 261 15.15 7.91 -11.95
CA SER A 261 15.34 9.01 -12.89
C SER A 261 16.24 8.53 -14.05
N PHE A 262 15.66 7.76 -14.98
CA PHE A 262 16.44 7.07 -16.01
C PHE A 262 17.21 8.01 -16.94
N GLY A 263 18.55 7.81 -17.02
CA GLY A 263 19.42 8.52 -17.94
C GLY A 263 19.54 10.02 -17.70
N ARG A 264 19.10 10.53 -16.55
CA ARG A 264 19.21 11.94 -16.17
C ARG A 264 20.09 12.08 -14.94
N GLU A 265 21.10 12.95 -15.03
CA GLU A 265 22.07 13.22 -13.96
C GLU A 265 21.66 14.43 -13.08
N ASP A 266 20.41 14.85 -13.17
CA ASP A 266 19.92 16.01 -12.42
C ASP A 266 19.93 15.72 -10.92
N GLU A 267 20.67 16.52 -10.16
CA GLU A 267 20.72 16.42 -8.71
C GLU A 267 19.47 17.04 -8.07
N PHE A 268 18.67 16.24 -7.41
CA PHE A 268 17.59 16.69 -6.54
C PHE A 268 17.59 15.90 -5.21
N ARG A 269 16.89 16.41 -4.21
CA ARG A 269 16.83 15.78 -2.90
C ARG A 269 15.58 14.90 -2.78
N SER A 270 15.75 13.72 -2.22
CA SER A 270 14.67 12.80 -1.85
C SER A 270 14.93 12.22 -0.47
N ASP A 271 13.87 11.75 0.15
CA ASP A 271 13.86 10.95 1.38
C ASP A 271 14.21 9.46 1.14
N ALA A 272 14.27 9.04 -0.11
CA ALA A 272 14.74 7.73 -0.56
C ALA A 272 15.99 7.89 -1.44
N ALA A 273 16.72 6.80 -1.65
CA ALA A 273 17.80 6.76 -2.62
C ALA A 273 17.27 7.08 -4.03
N ILE A 274 18.09 7.73 -4.84
CA ILE A 274 17.77 8.07 -6.23
C ILE A 274 18.66 7.22 -7.14
N PHE A 275 18.04 6.49 -8.04
CA PHE A 275 18.69 5.76 -9.11
C PHE A 275 18.64 6.57 -10.41
N THR A 276 19.79 6.77 -11.06
CA THR A 276 19.90 7.58 -12.29
C THR A 276 20.43 6.80 -13.51
N GLY A 277 20.71 5.49 -13.33
CA GLY A 277 21.23 4.61 -14.39
C GLY A 277 20.22 4.24 -15.47
N GLN A 278 20.52 3.18 -16.21
CA GLN A 278 19.66 2.63 -17.25
C GLN A 278 18.87 1.41 -16.72
N ALA A 279 17.84 0.98 -17.44
CA ALA A 279 16.98 -0.14 -17.04
C ALA A 279 17.74 -1.46 -16.75
N PRO A 280 18.78 -1.88 -17.52
CA PRO A 280 19.57 -3.06 -17.20
C PRO A 280 20.27 -2.98 -15.83
N GLU A 281 20.85 -1.83 -15.49
CA GLU A 281 21.55 -1.62 -14.22
C GLU A 281 20.56 -1.68 -13.03
N LEU A 282 19.32 -1.20 -13.24
CA LEU A 282 18.28 -1.31 -12.23
C LEU A 282 17.81 -2.76 -12.08
N ALA A 283 17.70 -3.53 -13.15
CA ALA A 283 17.34 -4.94 -13.08
C ALA A 283 18.37 -5.74 -12.26
N ASP A 284 19.66 -5.50 -12.48
CA ASP A 284 20.75 -6.11 -11.72
C ASP A 284 20.72 -5.72 -10.23
N LEU A 285 20.45 -4.44 -9.94
CA LEU A 285 20.31 -3.95 -8.56
C LEU A 285 19.13 -4.62 -7.84
N ILE A 286 17.97 -4.76 -8.51
CA ILE A 286 16.80 -5.44 -7.96
C ILE A 286 17.12 -6.91 -7.66
N ALA A 287 17.80 -7.61 -8.56
CA ALA A 287 18.23 -8.98 -8.36
C ALA A 287 19.19 -9.12 -7.16
N GLN A 288 20.15 -8.21 -7.04
CA GLN A 288 21.05 -8.18 -5.89
C GLN A 288 20.32 -7.94 -4.56
N TRP A 289 19.34 -7.04 -4.54
CA TRP A 289 18.53 -6.79 -3.34
C TRP A 289 17.69 -8.00 -2.95
N HIS A 290 17.21 -8.75 -3.94
CA HIS A 290 16.47 -9.98 -3.70
C HIS A 290 17.35 -11.03 -2.99
N GLU A 291 18.63 -11.18 -3.39
CA GLU A 291 19.59 -12.04 -2.69
C GLU A 291 19.81 -11.64 -1.23
N TRP A 292 19.59 -10.38 -0.89
CA TRP A 292 19.71 -9.86 0.48
C TRP A 292 18.39 -9.95 1.28
N GLY A 293 17.37 -10.58 0.72
CA GLY A 293 16.09 -10.84 1.40
C GLY A 293 15.06 -9.72 1.27
N ILE A 294 15.22 -8.81 0.30
CA ILE A 294 14.20 -7.85 -0.09
C ILE A 294 13.26 -8.54 -1.08
N ASP A 295 11.95 -8.57 -0.79
CA ASP A 295 10.95 -9.26 -1.61
C ASP A 295 10.68 -8.56 -2.96
N GLY A 296 11.09 -7.30 -3.12
CA GLY A 296 10.87 -6.53 -4.34
C GLY A 296 11.11 -5.04 -4.16
N VAL A 297 10.61 -4.24 -5.10
CA VAL A 297 10.79 -2.79 -5.09
C VAL A 297 9.48 -2.05 -5.29
N ARG A 298 9.38 -0.86 -4.68
CA ARG A 298 8.39 0.15 -5.00
C ARG A 298 9.11 1.32 -5.68
N LEU A 299 8.91 1.47 -6.97
CA LEU A 299 9.55 2.51 -7.77
C LEU A 299 8.76 3.82 -7.68
N ARG A 300 9.47 4.91 -7.46
CA ARG A 300 8.96 6.28 -7.46
C ARG A 300 9.50 6.99 -8.71
N PRO A 301 8.73 7.15 -9.78
CA PRO A 301 9.19 7.87 -10.97
C PRO A 301 9.56 9.31 -10.62
N ALA A 302 10.75 9.75 -10.98
CA ALA A 302 11.13 11.16 -10.83
C ALA A 302 10.19 12.04 -11.67
N ILE A 303 9.88 11.62 -12.90
CA ILE A 303 8.91 12.24 -13.78
C ILE A 303 8.02 11.15 -14.37
N ASN A 304 6.75 11.10 -13.96
CA ASN A 304 5.82 10.05 -14.36
C ASN A 304 5.79 9.84 -15.89
N ALA A 305 5.70 10.93 -16.65
CA ALA A 305 5.59 10.89 -18.12
C ALA A 305 6.83 10.30 -18.82
N LEU A 306 7.99 10.32 -18.18
CA LEU A 306 9.25 9.84 -18.74
C LEU A 306 9.67 8.48 -18.18
N ASP A 307 9.52 8.28 -16.87
CA ASP A 307 10.07 7.11 -16.20
C ASP A 307 9.12 5.90 -16.21
N ILE A 308 7.79 6.11 -16.20
CA ILE A 308 6.84 5.00 -16.27
C ILE A 308 6.97 4.21 -17.59
N PRO A 309 7.10 4.83 -18.77
CA PRO A 309 7.37 4.10 -19.99
C PRO A 309 8.65 3.25 -19.90
N VAL A 310 9.75 3.79 -19.36
CA VAL A 310 11.00 3.01 -19.22
C VAL A 310 10.81 1.83 -18.26
N ILE A 311 10.07 2.01 -17.16
CA ILE A 311 9.74 0.90 -16.25
C ILE A 311 8.97 -0.19 -16.99
N VAL A 312 7.94 0.17 -17.74
CA VAL A 312 7.03 -0.78 -18.39
C VAL A 312 7.65 -1.42 -19.65
N ASP A 313 8.29 -0.59 -20.50
CA ASP A 313 8.69 -1.03 -21.84
C ASP A 313 10.14 -1.53 -21.89
N GLU A 314 10.97 -1.22 -20.88
CA GLU A 314 12.38 -1.64 -20.84
C GLU A 314 12.68 -2.50 -19.61
N LEU A 315 12.42 -2.01 -18.38
CA LEU A 315 12.77 -2.75 -17.16
C LEU A 315 11.97 -4.04 -17.01
N VAL A 316 10.65 -4.01 -17.21
CA VAL A 316 9.80 -5.22 -17.06
C VAL A 316 10.23 -6.34 -18.02
N PRO A 317 10.45 -6.11 -19.33
CA PRO A 317 10.97 -7.14 -20.22
C PRO A 317 12.32 -7.73 -19.79
N LEU A 318 13.23 -6.92 -19.24
CA LEU A 318 14.51 -7.41 -18.70
C LEU A 318 14.30 -8.31 -17.47
N LEU A 319 13.43 -7.91 -16.56
CA LEU A 319 13.08 -8.72 -15.39
C LEU A 319 12.42 -10.04 -15.80
N GLN A 320 11.58 -10.04 -16.83
CA GLN A 320 10.96 -11.24 -17.39
C GLN A 320 11.98 -12.17 -18.03
N ALA A 321 12.92 -11.64 -18.80
CA ALA A 321 13.91 -12.41 -19.53
C ALA A 321 14.99 -13.03 -18.64
N HIS A 322 15.39 -12.33 -17.55
CA HIS A 322 16.59 -12.67 -16.80
C HIS A 322 16.35 -12.95 -15.32
N HIS A 323 15.24 -12.51 -14.73
CA HIS A 323 15.03 -12.51 -13.28
C HIS A 323 13.68 -13.15 -12.85
N GLY A 324 13.03 -13.90 -13.75
CA GLY A 324 11.83 -14.68 -13.44
C GLY A 324 10.59 -13.84 -13.10
N PHE A 325 10.53 -12.58 -13.53
CA PHE A 325 9.32 -11.78 -13.35
C PHE A 325 8.19 -12.36 -14.22
N ARG A 326 6.94 -12.15 -13.77
CA ARG A 326 5.76 -12.72 -14.43
C ARG A 326 5.57 -12.24 -15.87
N THR A 327 5.03 -13.11 -16.73
CA THR A 327 4.59 -12.78 -18.08
C THR A 327 3.08 -12.63 -18.18
N GLU A 328 2.33 -12.99 -17.12
CA GLU A 328 0.90 -12.79 -16.98
C GLU A 328 0.50 -12.66 -15.52
N TYR A 329 -0.64 -12.02 -15.25
CA TYR A 329 -1.16 -11.96 -13.89
C TYR A 329 -1.76 -13.29 -13.45
N GLU A 330 -1.41 -13.72 -12.25
CA GLU A 330 -2.13 -14.79 -11.58
C GLU A 330 -3.54 -14.36 -11.18
N ASN A 331 -4.45 -15.34 -11.10
CA ASN A 331 -5.78 -15.12 -10.57
C ASN A 331 -5.73 -14.97 -9.04
N GLY A 332 -6.64 -14.18 -8.50
CA GLY A 332 -6.76 -13.99 -7.06
C GLY A 332 -6.79 -12.53 -6.63
N THR A 333 -6.98 -12.34 -5.33
CA THR A 333 -6.94 -11.03 -4.69
C THR A 333 -5.51 -10.49 -4.61
N LEU A 334 -5.37 -9.20 -4.35
CA LEU A 334 -4.04 -8.59 -4.14
C LEU A 334 -3.28 -9.33 -3.03
N ARG A 335 -3.92 -9.61 -1.88
CA ARG A 335 -3.33 -10.35 -0.77
C ARG A 335 -2.76 -11.71 -1.21
N ALA A 336 -3.51 -12.47 -2.00
CA ALA A 336 -3.07 -13.79 -2.49
C ALA A 336 -1.87 -13.66 -3.44
N ARG A 337 -1.90 -12.72 -4.39
CA ARG A 337 -0.82 -12.50 -5.36
C ARG A 337 0.47 -11.99 -4.73
N LEU A 338 0.37 -11.32 -3.59
CA LEU A 338 1.54 -10.92 -2.79
C LEU A 338 2.08 -12.06 -1.92
N GLY A 339 1.52 -13.28 -2.02
CA GLY A 339 1.95 -14.41 -1.19
C GLY A 339 1.64 -14.23 0.31
N LEU A 340 0.67 -13.39 0.63
CA LEU A 340 0.22 -13.21 2.01
C LEU A 340 -0.84 -14.26 2.38
N PRO A 341 -0.87 -14.74 3.63
CA PRO A 341 -1.84 -15.76 4.04
C PRO A 341 -3.28 -15.27 3.91
N THR A 342 -4.19 -16.20 3.60
CA THR A 342 -5.62 -15.94 3.61
C THR A 342 -6.06 -15.41 4.97
N ALA A 343 -6.83 -14.35 4.97
CA ALA A 343 -7.29 -13.70 6.20
C ALA A 343 -8.48 -14.47 6.78
N THR A 344 -8.24 -15.19 7.86
CA THR A 344 -9.30 -15.82 8.64
C THR A 344 -10.03 -14.77 9.47
N ASN A 345 -11.37 -14.80 9.47
CA ASN A 345 -12.16 -13.91 10.33
C ASN A 345 -11.89 -14.23 11.82
N ARG A 346 -11.55 -13.21 12.60
CA ARG A 346 -11.17 -13.37 14.03
C ARG A 346 -12.31 -13.86 14.91
N TYR A 347 -13.56 -13.63 14.50
CA TYR A 347 -14.75 -14.01 15.23
C TYR A 347 -15.35 -15.33 14.74
N ALA A 348 -14.95 -15.84 13.59
CA ALA A 348 -15.41 -17.13 13.11
C ALA A 348 -15.12 -18.22 14.13
N ARG A 349 -16.15 -18.98 14.52
CA ARG A 349 -15.98 -20.13 15.42
C ARG A 349 -14.99 -21.10 14.77
N LYS A 350 -13.91 -21.44 15.48
CA LYS A 350 -13.04 -22.52 15.03
C LYS A 350 -13.93 -23.78 15.00
N SER A 351 -14.09 -24.37 13.82
CA SER A 351 -14.72 -25.68 13.69
C SER A 351 -13.96 -26.64 14.59
N ALA A 352 -14.66 -27.21 15.56
CA ALA A 352 -14.10 -28.16 16.52
C ALA A 352 -13.73 -29.50 15.84
#